data_799b0991e1bc1db28b1efe41c67c4412
#
_entry.id   799b0991e1bc1db28b1efe41c67c4412
#
_cell.length_a   1.000
_cell.length_b   1.000
_cell.length_c   1.000
_cell.angle_alpha   90.00
_cell.angle_beta   90.00
_cell.angle_gamma   90.00
#
_symmetry.space_group_name_H-M   'P 1'
#
loop_
_entity.id
_entity.type
_entity.pdbx_description
1 polymer ?
#
loop_
_entity_poly.entity_id
_entity_poly.type
_entity_poly.pdbx_seq_one_letter_code
_entity_poly.pdbx_strand_id
1 'polypeptide(L)'
;MVEFSKRWQVCCIVVLHPRKMQAVQRMGLFDLQGVTAAINLAHRVLSLYRVTKKEKEGEMGRNGTWYREPVPYDVIIDILKDRFGSAAGKEVGLYYDVPSKRFFDTVETLDHRYAWDDADYTGIPLPFGAPQLDALAEVYGEVEA
;
A
#
# COMPACT_ATOMS: atom_id res chain seq x y z
N MET A 1 -17.56 6.10 -11.46
CA MET A 1 -16.65 6.38 -10.33
C MET A 1 -16.35 7.86 -10.16
N VAL A 2 -15.84 8.57 -11.17
CA VAL A 2 -15.52 10.00 -11.04
C VAL A 2 -16.75 10.83 -10.67
N GLU A 3 -17.91 10.57 -11.29
CA GLU A 3 -19.16 11.24 -10.93
C GLU A 3 -19.64 10.89 -9.53
N PHE A 4 -19.49 9.63 -9.13
CA PHE A 4 -19.80 9.18 -7.77
C PHE A 4 -18.93 9.92 -6.73
N SER A 5 -17.61 9.94 -6.95
CA SER A 5 -16.69 10.65 -6.07
C SER A 5 -17.03 12.14 -5.94
N LYS A 6 -17.35 12.81 -7.06
CA LYS A 6 -17.75 14.22 -7.06
C LYS A 6 -19.08 14.44 -6.36
N ARG A 7 -20.08 13.59 -6.65
CA ARG A 7 -21.44 13.72 -6.09
C ARG A 7 -21.44 13.53 -4.58
N TRP A 8 -20.67 12.58 -4.08
CA TRP A 8 -20.65 12.22 -2.68
C TRP A 8 -19.45 12.77 -1.90
N GLN A 9 -18.56 13.51 -2.58
CA GLN A 9 -17.34 14.10 -2.02
C GLN A 9 -16.47 13.08 -1.26
N VAL A 10 -16.33 11.87 -1.82
CA VAL A 10 -15.56 10.78 -1.26
C VAL A 10 -14.33 10.46 -2.09
N CYS A 11 -13.29 9.97 -1.44
CA CYS A 11 -12.13 9.41 -2.13
C CYS A 11 -12.43 7.97 -2.55
N CYS A 12 -12.31 7.68 -3.85
CA CYS A 12 -12.45 6.34 -4.37
C CYS A 12 -11.07 5.73 -4.63
N ILE A 13 -10.75 4.65 -3.94
CA ILE A 13 -9.54 3.86 -4.16
C ILE A 13 -9.93 2.60 -4.92
N VAL A 14 -9.26 2.37 -6.06
CA VAL A 14 -9.48 1.19 -6.90
C VAL A 14 -8.22 0.37 -6.91
N VAL A 15 -8.32 -0.87 -6.49
CA VAL A 15 -7.20 -1.81 -6.53
C VAL A 15 -7.29 -2.62 -7.81
N LEU A 16 -6.21 -2.60 -8.58
CA LEU A 16 -6.09 -3.34 -9.83
C LEU A 16 -4.96 -4.35 -9.71
N HIS A 17 -5.20 -5.56 -10.18
CA HIS A 17 -4.15 -6.56 -10.29
C HIS A 17 -3.57 -6.56 -11.70
N PRO A 18 -2.25 -6.53 -11.83
CA PRO A 18 -1.61 -6.64 -13.13
C PRO A 18 -1.86 -8.02 -13.76
N ARG A 19 -1.69 -8.10 -15.06
CA ARG A 19 -1.58 -9.41 -15.72
C ARG A 19 -0.40 -10.19 -15.15
N LYS A 20 -0.49 -11.52 -15.17
CA LYS A 20 0.65 -12.38 -14.85
C LYS A 20 1.82 -12.00 -15.76
N MET A 21 2.85 -11.43 -15.18
CA MET A 21 4.10 -11.13 -15.85
C MET A 21 5.03 -12.34 -15.73
N GLN A 22 5.86 -12.56 -16.74
CA GLN A 22 6.82 -13.69 -16.74
C GLN A 22 7.93 -13.52 -15.71
N ALA A 23 8.19 -12.28 -15.30
CA ALA A 23 9.17 -11.95 -14.26
C ALA A 23 8.59 -10.94 -13.28
N VAL A 24 9.05 -11.02 -12.04
CA VAL A 24 8.75 -10.00 -11.02
C VAL A 24 9.54 -8.74 -11.39
N GLN A 25 8.83 -7.69 -11.79
CA GLN A 25 9.44 -6.41 -12.14
C GLN A 25 8.55 -5.25 -11.69
N ARG A 26 9.14 -4.08 -11.52
CA ARG A 26 8.38 -2.85 -11.27
C ARG A 26 7.49 -2.54 -12.48
N MET A 27 6.27 -2.13 -12.19
CA MET A 27 5.28 -1.80 -13.22
C MET A 27 5.33 -0.33 -13.57
N GLY A 28 5.36 -0.05 -14.86
CA GLY A 28 5.13 1.29 -15.38
C GLY A 28 3.65 1.56 -15.68
N LEU A 29 3.35 2.81 -16.01
CA LEU A 29 1.99 3.24 -16.34
C LEU A 29 1.38 2.47 -17.53
N PHE A 30 2.21 2.05 -18.48
CA PHE A 30 1.80 1.36 -19.71
C PHE A 30 1.62 -0.16 -19.55
N ASP A 31 2.10 -0.72 -18.43
CA ASP A 31 1.96 -2.16 -18.17
C ASP A 31 0.55 -2.53 -17.70
N LEU A 32 -0.27 -1.54 -17.39
CA LEU A 32 -1.67 -1.67 -17.00
C LEU A 32 -2.59 -1.75 -18.24
N GLN A 33 -2.33 -2.72 -19.13
CA GLN A 33 -3.15 -2.92 -20.32
C GLN A 33 -4.60 -3.30 -20.00
N GLY A 34 -5.53 -2.72 -20.75
CA GLY A 34 -6.97 -2.97 -20.59
C GLY A 34 -7.68 -2.04 -19.60
N VAL A 35 -6.95 -1.20 -18.88
CA VAL A 35 -7.50 -0.27 -17.87
C VAL A 35 -7.16 1.18 -18.23
N THR A 36 -6.75 1.46 -19.45
CA THR A 36 -6.31 2.78 -19.90
C THR A 36 -7.33 3.88 -19.56
N ALA A 37 -8.62 3.60 -19.71
CA ALA A 37 -9.67 4.56 -19.36
C ALA A 37 -9.68 4.89 -17.87
N ALA A 38 -9.49 3.90 -16.99
CA ALA A 38 -9.44 4.13 -15.55
C ALA A 38 -8.19 4.92 -15.17
N ILE A 39 -7.04 4.60 -15.78
CA ILE A 39 -5.78 5.34 -15.59
C ILE A 39 -5.92 6.79 -16.03
N ASN A 40 -6.56 7.03 -17.18
CA ASN A 40 -6.77 8.38 -17.71
C ASN A 40 -7.65 9.23 -16.80
N LEU A 41 -8.67 8.62 -16.17
CA LEU A 41 -9.59 9.28 -15.27
C LEU A 41 -9.03 9.43 -13.85
N ALA A 42 -8.10 8.58 -13.43
CA ALA A 42 -7.52 8.62 -12.09
C ALA A 42 -6.72 9.92 -11.88
N HIS A 43 -6.87 10.51 -10.71
CA HIS A 43 -6.07 11.65 -10.28
C HIS A 43 -4.67 11.25 -9.88
N ARG A 44 -4.53 10.10 -9.21
CA ARG A 44 -3.27 9.48 -8.83
C ARG A 44 -3.26 8.03 -9.22
N VAL A 45 -2.09 7.54 -9.62
CA VAL A 45 -1.83 6.12 -9.89
C VAL A 45 -0.57 5.74 -9.13
N LEU A 46 -0.72 4.75 -8.27
CA LEU A 46 0.36 4.21 -7.45
C LEU A 46 0.59 2.76 -7.86
N SER A 47 1.84 2.37 -7.95
CA SER A 47 2.25 0.97 -8.09
C SER A 47 2.91 0.50 -6.80
N LEU A 48 2.50 -0.65 -6.29
CA LEU A 48 3.16 -1.29 -5.17
C LEU A 48 4.05 -2.42 -5.67
N TYR A 49 5.31 -2.36 -5.33
CA TYR A 49 6.30 -3.35 -5.69
C TYR A 49 6.92 -3.98 -4.44
N ARG A 50 6.81 -5.30 -4.32
CA ARG A 50 7.50 -6.04 -3.26
C ARG A 50 8.94 -6.29 -3.67
N VAL A 51 9.88 -5.77 -2.90
CA VAL A 51 11.31 -5.96 -3.12
C VAL A 51 11.67 -7.43 -2.98
N THR A 52 12.37 -7.97 -3.96
CA THR A 52 12.82 -9.36 -3.97
C THR A 52 14.02 -9.56 -3.05
N LYS A 53 14.24 -10.80 -2.60
CA LYS A 53 15.41 -11.14 -1.79
C LYS A 53 16.72 -10.76 -2.48
N LYS A 54 16.82 -11.00 -3.79
CA LYS A 54 17.97 -10.61 -4.62
C LYS A 54 18.26 -9.12 -4.59
N GLU A 55 17.22 -8.29 -4.65
CA GLU A 55 17.36 -6.83 -4.62
C GLU A 55 17.77 -6.34 -3.23
N LYS A 56 17.29 -7.01 -2.17
CA LYS A 56 17.72 -6.69 -0.80
C LYS A 56 19.19 -7.02 -0.54
N GLU A 57 19.67 -8.10 -1.12
CA GLU A 57 21.07 -8.53 -0.97
C GLU A 57 22.02 -7.71 -1.85
N GLY A 58 21.50 -7.15 -2.95
CA GLY A 58 22.31 -6.48 -3.95
C GLY A 58 23.21 -7.45 -4.72
N GLU A 59 24.07 -6.93 -5.55
CA GLU A 59 25.03 -7.71 -6.33
C GLU A 59 26.38 -7.01 -6.33
N MET A 60 27.38 -7.66 -5.73
CA MET A 60 28.72 -7.15 -5.63
C MET A 60 29.66 -7.90 -6.59
N GLY A 61 30.49 -7.17 -7.32
CA GLY A 61 31.51 -7.74 -8.17
C GLY A 61 32.72 -8.23 -7.38
N ARG A 62 33.55 -9.07 -8.02
CA ARG A 62 34.76 -9.61 -7.42
C ARG A 62 35.80 -8.56 -6.99
N ASN A 63 35.71 -7.38 -7.56
CA ASN A 63 36.56 -6.22 -7.24
C ASN A 63 36.03 -5.38 -6.07
N GLY A 64 34.93 -5.80 -5.41
CA GLY A 64 34.32 -5.06 -4.32
C GLY A 64 33.44 -3.88 -4.76
N THR A 65 33.20 -3.72 -6.06
CA THR A 65 32.28 -2.71 -6.57
C THR A 65 30.87 -3.26 -6.68
N TRP A 66 29.87 -2.50 -6.26
CA TRP A 66 28.47 -2.86 -6.42
C TRP A 66 28.04 -2.75 -7.90
N TYR A 67 27.54 -3.84 -8.48
CA TYR A 67 26.79 -3.81 -9.74
C TYR A 67 25.36 -3.37 -9.51
N ARG A 68 24.79 -3.78 -8.37
CA ARG A 68 23.48 -3.36 -7.89
C ARG A 68 23.54 -3.18 -6.39
N GLU A 69 23.32 -1.96 -5.94
CA GLU A 69 23.27 -1.67 -4.49
C GLU A 69 22.10 -2.38 -3.82
N PRO A 70 22.26 -2.81 -2.56
CA PRO A 70 21.19 -3.38 -1.77
C PRO A 70 20.02 -2.40 -1.60
N VAL A 71 18.80 -2.91 -1.75
CA VAL A 71 17.60 -2.13 -1.48
C VAL A 71 17.13 -2.41 -0.06
N PRO A 72 17.15 -1.44 0.86
CA PRO A 72 16.85 -1.68 2.27
C PRO A 72 15.37 -1.93 2.56
N TYR A 73 14.48 -1.50 1.68
CA TYR A 73 13.04 -1.56 1.87
C TYR A 73 12.43 -2.92 1.57
N ASP A 74 11.25 -3.18 2.12
CA ASP A 74 10.44 -4.37 1.82
C ASP A 74 9.48 -4.15 0.67
N VAL A 75 8.94 -2.93 0.59
CA VAL A 75 8.01 -2.50 -0.44
C VAL A 75 8.42 -1.14 -0.95
N ILE A 76 8.25 -0.92 -2.24
CA ILE A 76 8.39 0.38 -2.87
C ILE A 76 7.06 0.77 -3.47
N ILE A 77 6.64 2.00 -3.21
CA ILE A 77 5.49 2.63 -3.84
C ILE A 77 6.01 3.59 -4.90
N ASP A 78 5.75 3.29 -6.16
CA ASP A 78 6.03 4.20 -7.27
C ASP A 78 4.81 5.09 -7.53
N ILE A 79 5.01 6.39 -7.59
CA ILE A 79 3.98 7.35 -7.94
C ILE A 79 4.01 7.54 -9.46
N LEU A 80 3.23 6.71 -10.17
CA LEU A 80 3.22 6.68 -11.63
C LEU A 80 2.51 7.89 -12.25
N LYS A 81 1.54 8.44 -11.54
CA LYS A 81 0.77 9.61 -11.95
C LYS A 81 0.35 10.43 -10.76
N ASP A 82 0.47 11.75 -10.87
CA ASP A 82 -0.08 12.71 -9.92
C ASP A 82 -0.57 13.94 -10.70
N ARG A 83 -1.90 14.07 -10.85
CA ARG A 83 -2.50 15.12 -11.70
C ARG A 83 -2.37 16.52 -11.12
N PHE A 84 -2.38 16.64 -9.80
CA PHE A 84 -2.46 17.93 -9.11
C PHE A 84 -1.22 18.27 -8.30
N GLY A 85 -0.25 17.36 -8.25
CA GLY A 85 0.98 17.53 -7.50
C GLY A 85 2.22 17.38 -8.36
N SER A 86 3.37 17.46 -7.72
CA SER A 86 4.70 17.29 -8.32
C SER A 86 5.36 15.96 -7.94
N ALA A 87 4.55 14.98 -7.52
CA ALA A 87 5.07 13.72 -7.00
C ALA A 87 5.21 12.63 -8.06
N ALA A 88 4.71 12.83 -9.28
CA ALA A 88 4.88 11.84 -10.36
C ALA A 88 6.36 11.54 -10.61
N GLY A 89 6.70 10.26 -10.71
CA GLY A 89 8.05 9.76 -10.88
C GLY A 89 8.86 9.65 -9.58
N LYS A 90 8.28 10.01 -8.43
CA LYS A 90 8.89 9.76 -7.12
C LYS A 90 8.53 8.38 -6.61
N GLU A 91 9.40 7.85 -5.75
CA GLU A 91 9.19 6.57 -5.07
C GLU A 91 9.27 6.74 -3.55
N VAL A 92 8.58 5.87 -2.83
CA VAL A 92 8.60 5.80 -1.37
C VAL A 92 8.91 4.36 -0.98
N GLY A 93 10.01 4.17 -0.25
CA GLY A 93 10.36 2.88 0.32
C GLY A 93 9.69 2.68 1.67
N LEU A 94 9.21 1.47 1.94
CA LEU A 94 8.57 1.12 3.21
C LEU A 94 9.16 -0.17 3.76
N TYR A 95 9.29 -0.22 5.08
CA TYR A 95 9.63 -1.40 5.86
C TYR A 95 8.36 -2.11 6.31
N TYR A 96 8.36 -3.44 6.27
CA TYR A 96 7.23 -4.25 6.72
C TYR A 96 7.54 -4.95 8.04
N ASP A 97 6.80 -4.61 9.08
CA ASP A 97 6.88 -5.30 10.35
C ASP A 97 5.96 -6.52 10.34
N VAL A 98 6.57 -7.72 10.44
CA VAL A 98 5.87 -8.99 10.38
C VAL A 98 4.93 -9.20 11.58
N PRO A 99 5.33 -8.89 12.83
CA PRO A 99 4.46 -9.06 13.99
C PRO A 99 3.21 -8.18 13.93
N SER A 100 3.34 -6.88 13.70
CA SER A 100 2.22 -5.94 13.67
C SER A 100 1.47 -5.90 12.35
N LYS A 101 2.02 -6.51 11.26
CA LYS A 101 1.47 -6.46 9.89
C LYS A 101 1.35 -5.02 9.35
N ARG A 102 2.22 -4.13 9.77
CA ARG A 102 2.22 -2.70 9.40
C ARG A 102 3.39 -2.35 8.51
N PHE A 103 3.24 -1.25 7.79
CA PHE A 103 4.30 -0.63 7.01
C PHE A 103 4.75 0.67 7.68
N PHE A 104 6.05 0.92 7.64
CA PHE A 104 6.69 2.07 8.24
C PHE A 104 7.63 2.72 7.21
N ASP A 105 7.78 4.03 7.31
CA ASP A 105 8.64 4.83 6.43
C ASP A 105 10.11 4.81 6.88
N THR A 106 10.36 4.59 8.17
CA THR A 106 11.70 4.49 8.74
C THR A 106 11.79 3.30 9.69
N VAL A 107 13.02 2.78 9.90
CA VAL A 107 13.26 1.71 10.87
C VAL A 107 12.98 2.16 12.30
N GLU A 108 13.19 3.45 12.59
CA GLU A 108 12.97 4.03 13.92
C GLU A 108 11.51 4.06 14.32
N THR A 109 10.59 4.09 13.34
CA THR A 109 9.15 4.08 13.60
C THR A 109 8.57 2.68 13.80
N LEU A 110 9.37 1.61 13.66
CA LEU A 110 8.92 0.23 13.93
C LEU A 110 8.44 0.03 15.37
N ASP A 111 9.04 0.75 16.33
CA ASP A 111 8.65 0.70 17.74
C ASP A 111 7.51 1.67 18.09
N HIS A 112 6.96 2.38 17.09
CA HIS A 112 5.89 3.33 17.33
C HIS A 112 4.63 2.61 17.82
N ARG A 113 4.18 2.98 19.02
CA ARG A 113 2.91 2.53 19.60
C ARG A 113 1.80 3.51 19.25
N TYR A 114 0.73 2.97 18.74
CA TYR A 114 -0.51 3.74 18.56
C TYR A 114 -1.38 3.60 19.80
N ALA A 115 -2.29 4.55 20.02
CA ALA A 115 -3.17 4.54 21.19
C ALA A 115 -3.98 3.24 21.31
N TRP A 116 -4.31 2.57 20.22
CA TRP A 116 -5.02 1.29 20.22
C TRP A 116 -4.13 0.06 20.50
N ASP A 117 -2.81 0.23 20.59
CA ASP A 117 -1.89 -0.84 20.98
C ASP A 117 -1.80 -1.00 22.51
N ASP A 118 -2.33 -0.04 23.25
CA ASP A 118 -2.40 -0.10 24.72
C ASP A 118 -3.60 -0.94 25.16
N ALA A 119 -3.38 -1.87 26.10
CA ALA A 119 -4.42 -2.78 26.59
C ALA A 119 -5.61 -2.04 27.23
N ASP A 120 -5.39 -0.82 27.72
CA ASP A 120 -6.39 0.02 28.36
C ASP A 120 -7.07 1.01 27.39
N TYR A 121 -6.77 0.91 26.08
CA TYR A 121 -7.36 1.82 25.12
C TYR A 121 -8.87 1.53 24.96
N THR A 122 -9.68 2.37 25.55
CA THR A 122 -11.15 2.27 25.48
C THR A 122 -11.75 2.80 24.18
N GLY A 123 -10.91 3.24 23.24
CA GLY A 123 -11.31 3.78 21.95
C GLY A 123 -11.87 5.20 22.01
N ILE A 124 -11.61 5.97 20.97
CA ILE A 124 -12.39 7.19 20.71
C ILE A 124 -13.71 6.72 20.08
N PRO A 125 -14.88 7.07 20.62
CA PRO A 125 -16.14 6.72 20.00
C PRO A 125 -16.11 7.20 18.53
N LEU A 126 -16.29 6.28 17.59
CA LEU A 126 -16.40 6.67 16.18
C LEU A 126 -17.60 7.61 16.05
N PRO A 127 -17.47 8.73 15.28
CA PRO A 127 -18.53 9.74 15.15
C PRO A 127 -19.83 9.18 14.55
N PHE A 128 -19.81 7.96 14.04
CA PHE A 128 -20.98 7.29 13.46
C PHE A 128 -21.55 6.14 14.31
N GLY A 129 -21.20 6.08 15.60
CA GLY A 129 -21.56 4.94 16.47
C GLY A 129 -20.86 3.66 15.97
N ALA A 130 -20.09 3.01 16.82
CA ALA A 130 -19.64 1.66 16.48
C ALA A 130 -20.90 0.82 16.19
N PRO A 131 -20.96 0.07 15.05
CA PRO A 131 -21.99 -0.93 14.92
C PRO A 131 -21.87 -1.83 16.14
N GLN A 132 -22.94 -1.90 16.94
CA GLN A 132 -22.94 -2.80 18.09
C GLN A 132 -22.65 -4.18 17.54
N LEU A 133 -21.58 -4.82 18.03
CA LEU A 133 -21.21 -6.18 17.62
C LEU A 133 -22.40 -7.14 17.76
N ASP A 134 -23.29 -6.88 18.71
CA ASP A 134 -24.54 -7.60 18.93
C ASP A 134 -25.49 -7.51 17.71
N ALA A 135 -25.53 -6.37 17.01
CA ALA A 135 -26.37 -6.20 15.82
C ALA A 135 -25.78 -6.96 14.59
N LEU A 136 -24.48 -7.19 14.57
CA LEU A 136 -23.85 -8.01 13.53
C LEU A 136 -24.04 -9.51 13.78
N ALA A 137 -24.05 -9.95 15.04
CA ALA A 137 -24.34 -11.34 15.40
C ALA A 137 -25.78 -11.73 15.05
N GLU A 138 -26.75 -10.83 15.19
CA GLU A 138 -28.14 -11.07 14.77
C GLU A 138 -28.27 -11.21 13.23
N VAL A 139 -27.44 -10.51 12.44
CA VAL A 139 -27.53 -10.51 10.98
C VAL A 139 -26.75 -11.68 10.35
N TYR A 140 -25.62 -12.07 10.93
CA TYR A 140 -24.72 -13.07 10.34
C TYR A 140 -24.67 -14.43 11.04
N GLY A 141 -25.39 -14.60 12.16
CA GLY A 141 -25.33 -15.82 12.97
C GLY A 141 -23.99 -15.96 13.71
N GLU A 142 -23.97 -16.72 14.76
CA GLU A 142 -22.74 -17.07 15.47
C GLU A 142 -21.83 -17.85 14.52
N VAL A 143 -20.66 -17.30 14.20
CA VAL A 143 -19.58 -18.04 13.52
C VAL A 143 -18.97 -18.94 14.58
N GLU A 144 -19.34 -20.22 14.56
CA GLU A 144 -18.69 -21.23 15.38
C GLU A 144 -17.17 -21.23 15.12
N ALA A 145 -16.41 -21.19 16.20
CA ALA A 145 -14.95 -21.16 16.22
C ALA A 145 -14.34 -22.53 15.95
#